data_cb7fda3c05d372996c246b52dda5ee84
#
_entry.id   cb7fda3c05d372996c246b52dda5ee84
#
_cell.length_a   1.000
_cell.length_b   1.000
_cell.length_c   1.000
_cell.angle_alpha   90.00
_cell.angle_beta   90.00
_cell.angle_gamma   90.00
#
_symmetry.space_group_name_H-M   'P 1'
#
loop_
_entity.id
_entity.type
_entity.pdbx_description
1 polymer ?
#
loop_
_entity_poly.entity_id
_entity_poly.type
_entity_poly.pdbx_seq_one_letter_code
_entity_poly.pdbx_strand_id
1 'polypeptide(L)'
;MKYLHKICLCLLMALMCTVATAEIKNPKREFRGAWIQAVNGQFLGMSAGEMQGYLTNMLNELKKANINAIIFQVRVEGDALYRSAHEPWSRFLTGTQGKDPGWDPLEWMVKESHARGMELHAWINPYRARTKSTRTLSEKHQSRKHPERFISYDTQLFFNPSLQENRDWICTIVKDIVSRYDVDGFHIDDYFYPYPAGGKQFDDEAFYRRNNRGIANKGDWRRDNVNRLIWQMHKTVRETKPWVKFGVSPFGIYRNAASTPQGSDTKGLQSYDDLYADVIHWINEGWVDYCIPQVYWEIGHTAADYETLVKWWAQHASNRPLY
;
A
#
# COMPACT_ATOMS: atom_id res chain seq x y z
N MET A 1 16.63 -53.79 36.53
CA MET A 1 16.49 -52.39 36.96
C MET A 1 17.64 -51.47 36.52
N LYS A 2 18.91 -51.82 36.61
CA LYS A 2 20.05 -50.93 36.22
C LYS A 2 20.11 -50.55 34.71
N TYR A 3 19.59 -51.36 33.81
CA TYR A 3 19.58 -51.07 32.38
C TYR A 3 18.43 -50.13 31.96
N LEU A 4 17.29 -50.20 32.66
CA LEU A 4 16.15 -49.34 32.38
C LEU A 4 16.44 -47.88 32.70
N HIS A 5 17.19 -47.62 33.81
CA HIS A 5 17.63 -46.25 34.18
C HIS A 5 18.62 -45.65 33.17
N LYS A 6 19.50 -46.47 32.58
CA LYS A 6 20.44 -45.98 31.55
C LYS A 6 19.74 -45.63 30.23
N ILE A 7 18.73 -46.43 29.86
CA ILE A 7 17.94 -46.13 28.63
C ILE A 7 17.09 -44.91 28.81
N CYS A 8 16.44 -44.71 29.98
CA CYS A 8 15.70 -43.46 30.27
C CYS A 8 16.60 -42.21 30.30
N LEU A 9 17.83 -42.35 30.84
CA LEU A 9 18.78 -41.22 30.88
C LEU A 9 19.29 -40.85 29.48
N CYS A 10 19.53 -41.83 28.61
CA CYS A 10 19.91 -41.58 27.21
C CYS A 10 18.75 -40.98 26.39
N LEU A 11 17.52 -41.41 26.64
CA LEU A 11 16.33 -40.83 26.00
C LEU A 11 16.06 -39.39 26.47
N LEU A 12 16.27 -39.06 27.76
CA LEU A 12 16.18 -37.69 28.26
C LEU A 12 17.29 -36.79 27.71
N MET A 13 18.53 -37.26 27.57
CA MET A 13 19.62 -36.50 26.94
C MET A 13 19.38 -36.30 25.44
N ALA A 14 18.81 -37.27 24.72
CA ALA A 14 18.43 -37.12 23.31
C ALA A 14 17.29 -36.09 23.13
N LEU A 15 16.34 -36.02 24.08
CA LEU A 15 15.28 -35.01 24.07
C LEU A 15 15.76 -33.57 24.37
N MET A 16 16.86 -33.44 25.11
CA MET A 16 17.44 -32.11 25.39
C MET A 16 18.34 -31.59 24.25
N CYS A 17 18.74 -32.43 23.31
CA CYS A 17 19.54 -32.02 22.16
C CYS A 17 18.73 -31.50 20.95
N THR A 18 17.41 -31.38 21.05
CA THR A 18 16.57 -30.82 19.97
C THR A 18 15.97 -29.49 20.29
N VAL A 19 16.61 -28.66 21.13
CA VAL A 19 16.46 -27.23 20.98
C VAL A 19 17.35 -26.87 19.76
N ALA A 20 16.84 -27.19 18.57
CA ALA A 20 17.36 -26.57 17.36
C ALA A 20 17.15 -25.07 17.55
N THR A 21 18.21 -24.36 17.92
CA THR A 21 18.31 -22.94 17.59
C THR A 21 18.08 -22.89 16.11
N ALA A 22 16.89 -22.43 15.71
CA ALA A 22 16.64 -22.10 14.33
C ALA A 22 17.70 -21.05 13.99
N GLU A 23 18.78 -21.51 13.35
CA GLU A 23 19.75 -20.61 12.74
C GLU A 23 18.93 -19.73 11.82
N ILE A 24 18.80 -18.44 12.14
CA ILE A 24 18.20 -17.48 11.25
C ILE A 24 19.11 -17.47 10.02
N LYS A 25 18.84 -18.36 9.08
CA LYS A 25 19.52 -18.33 7.79
C LYS A 25 19.12 -17.02 7.14
N ASN A 26 20.07 -16.12 7.00
CA ASN A 26 19.88 -14.92 6.23
C ASN A 26 19.19 -15.31 4.90
N PRO A 27 18.05 -14.69 4.56
CA PRO A 27 17.34 -15.05 3.35
C PRO A 27 18.28 -14.90 2.16
N LYS A 28 18.33 -15.90 1.28
CA LYS A 28 19.16 -15.85 0.05
C LYS A 28 18.75 -14.66 -0.84
N ARG A 29 17.53 -14.19 -0.70
CA ARG A 29 16.96 -13.01 -1.36
C ARG A 29 16.22 -12.20 -0.32
N GLU A 30 16.58 -10.96 -0.19
CA GLU A 30 15.99 -10.00 0.73
C GLU A 30 15.41 -8.85 -0.09
N PHE A 31 14.17 -8.44 0.21
CA PHE A 31 13.58 -7.24 -0.37
C PHE A 31 14.02 -6.03 0.47
N ARG A 32 14.74 -5.12 -0.15
CA ARG A 32 15.16 -3.84 0.45
C ARG A 32 14.59 -2.72 -0.39
N GLY A 33 13.40 -2.25 -0.02
CA GLY A 33 12.64 -1.25 -0.75
C GLY A 33 12.87 0.17 -0.25
N ALA A 34 12.78 1.14 -1.16
CA ALA A 34 12.73 2.56 -0.83
C ALA A 34 11.55 3.24 -1.52
N TRP A 35 10.79 4.07 -0.77
CA TRP A 35 9.68 4.83 -1.31
C TRP A 35 10.16 6.18 -1.84
N ILE A 36 9.75 6.50 -3.07
CA ILE A 36 9.92 7.82 -3.67
C ILE A 36 8.51 8.40 -3.89
N GLN A 37 8.12 9.32 -3.02
CA GLN A 37 6.81 9.94 -3.03
C GLN A 37 6.79 11.24 -3.83
N ALA A 38 5.63 11.62 -4.34
CA ALA A 38 5.41 12.89 -5.01
C ALA A 38 4.51 13.85 -4.20
N VAL A 39 3.67 13.30 -3.32
CA VAL A 39 2.60 14.01 -2.61
C VAL A 39 3.07 15.22 -1.78
N ASN A 40 4.30 15.22 -1.30
CA ASN A 40 4.88 16.33 -0.52
C ASN A 40 5.47 17.45 -1.41
N GLY A 41 5.33 17.33 -2.74
CA GLY A 41 5.75 18.38 -3.67
C GLY A 41 7.25 18.49 -3.88
N GLN A 42 8.00 17.44 -3.60
CA GLN A 42 9.47 17.42 -3.74
C GLN A 42 9.97 17.68 -5.16
N PHE A 43 9.13 17.52 -6.17
CA PHE A 43 9.45 17.76 -7.58
C PHE A 43 8.93 19.12 -8.09
N LEU A 44 8.17 19.87 -7.27
CA LEU A 44 7.58 21.11 -7.67
C LEU A 44 8.65 22.15 -8.03
N GLY A 45 8.49 22.78 -9.19
CA GLY A 45 9.40 23.81 -9.69
C GLY A 45 10.62 23.26 -10.40
N MET A 46 10.84 21.96 -10.43
CA MET A 46 11.92 21.36 -11.20
C MET A 46 11.58 21.26 -12.69
N SER A 47 12.54 21.62 -13.54
CA SER A 47 12.50 21.22 -14.94
C SER A 47 12.67 19.70 -15.10
N ALA A 48 12.38 19.16 -16.28
CA ALA A 48 12.60 17.75 -16.56
C ALA A 48 14.05 17.30 -16.27
N GLY A 49 15.03 18.09 -16.70
CA GLY A 49 16.45 17.78 -16.47
C GLY A 49 16.86 17.83 -15.00
N GLU A 50 16.35 18.80 -14.23
CA GLU A 50 16.62 18.89 -12.80
C GLU A 50 16.00 17.72 -12.04
N MET A 51 14.76 17.33 -12.37
CA MET A 51 14.11 16.18 -11.75
C MET A 51 14.84 14.88 -12.09
N GLN A 52 15.23 14.68 -13.34
CA GLN A 52 16.02 13.52 -13.76
C GLN A 52 17.39 13.47 -13.05
N GLY A 53 18.08 14.60 -12.94
CA GLY A 53 19.34 14.70 -12.19
C GLY A 53 19.18 14.37 -10.70
N TYR A 54 18.13 14.92 -10.08
CA TYR A 54 17.77 14.64 -8.68
C TYR A 54 17.49 13.16 -8.45
N LEU A 55 16.64 12.56 -9.29
CA LEU A 55 16.29 11.12 -9.21
C LEU A 55 17.48 10.22 -9.51
N THR A 56 18.36 10.59 -10.49
CA THR A 56 19.59 9.86 -10.77
C THR A 56 20.49 9.78 -9.55
N ASN A 57 20.72 10.91 -8.88
CA ASN A 57 21.53 10.96 -7.67
C ASN A 57 20.92 10.11 -6.55
N MET A 58 19.59 10.22 -6.34
CA MET A 58 18.88 9.41 -5.35
C MET A 58 19.01 7.91 -5.65
N LEU A 59 18.77 7.47 -6.87
CA LEU A 59 18.92 6.06 -7.26
C LEU A 59 20.35 5.54 -7.08
N ASN A 60 21.35 6.38 -7.34
CA ASN A 60 22.75 6.02 -7.12
C ASN A 60 23.08 5.82 -5.63
N GLU A 61 22.59 6.70 -4.75
CA GLU A 61 22.76 6.55 -3.29
C GLU A 61 22.01 5.34 -2.76
N LEU A 62 20.79 5.11 -3.21
CA LEU A 62 20.01 3.93 -2.85
C LEU A 62 20.71 2.62 -3.29
N LYS A 63 21.31 2.61 -4.49
CA LYS A 63 22.10 1.48 -4.96
C LYS A 63 23.34 1.23 -4.09
N LYS A 64 24.07 2.28 -3.68
CA LYS A 64 25.19 2.17 -2.73
C LYS A 64 24.76 1.59 -1.39
N ALA A 65 23.53 1.92 -0.92
CA ALA A 65 22.92 1.38 0.28
C ALA A 65 22.36 -0.05 0.10
N ASN A 66 22.63 -0.71 -1.04
CA ASN A 66 22.12 -2.04 -1.39
C ASN A 66 20.60 -2.14 -1.48
N ILE A 67 19.88 -1.06 -1.73
CA ILE A 67 18.46 -1.08 -2.07
C ILE A 67 18.29 -1.81 -3.40
N ASN A 68 17.28 -2.68 -3.49
CA ASN A 68 17.01 -3.50 -4.67
C ASN A 68 15.60 -3.37 -5.24
N ALA A 69 14.76 -2.51 -4.63
CA ALA A 69 13.43 -2.19 -5.12
C ALA A 69 13.08 -0.73 -4.86
N ILE A 70 12.46 -0.07 -5.82
CA ILE A 70 11.95 1.29 -5.73
C ILE A 70 10.43 1.24 -5.78
N ILE A 71 9.77 1.86 -4.80
CA ILE A 71 8.32 2.02 -4.76
C ILE A 71 8.03 3.49 -5.11
N PHE A 72 7.67 3.74 -6.37
CA PHE A 72 7.53 5.08 -6.94
C PHE A 72 6.06 5.49 -7.03
N GLN A 73 5.71 6.64 -6.41
CA GLN A 73 4.35 7.16 -6.44
C GLN A 73 4.01 7.74 -7.82
N VAL A 74 3.10 7.09 -8.53
CA VAL A 74 2.72 7.45 -9.90
C VAL A 74 1.30 8.01 -10.02
N ARG A 75 0.49 7.91 -8.93
CA ARG A 75 -0.86 8.48 -8.88
C ARG A 75 -1.15 9.00 -7.47
N VAL A 76 -1.44 10.29 -7.36
CA VAL A 76 -1.57 10.98 -6.06
C VAL A 76 -3.00 11.44 -5.79
N GLU A 77 -3.64 12.13 -6.75
CA GLU A 77 -4.91 12.84 -6.60
C GLU A 77 -5.88 12.53 -7.76
N GLY A 78 -5.99 11.27 -8.20
CA GLY A 78 -6.72 10.94 -9.43
C GLY A 78 -6.06 11.58 -10.66
N ASP A 79 -4.75 11.64 -10.65
CA ASP A 79 -3.87 12.23 -11.65
C ASP A 79 -2.63 11.37 -11.85
N ALA A 80 -1.83 11.60 -12.88
CA ALA A 80 -0.77 10.72 -13.30
C ALA A 80 0.61 11.40 -13.32
N LEU A 81 1.63 10.70 -12.81
CA LEU A 81 3.05 11.00 -13.03
C LEU A 81 3.61 10.15 -14.20
N TYR A 82 2.77 9.85 -15.16
CA TYR A 82 3.09 9.11 -16.38
C TYR A 82 2.13 9.55 -17.49
N ARG A 83 2.45 9.25 -18.74
CA ARG A 83 1.59 9.58 -19.89
C ARG A 83 0.32 8.73 -19.90
N SER A 84 -0.71 9.19 -19.16
CA SER A 84 -2.00 8.52 -19.08
C SER A 84 -2.97 9.00 -20.16
N ALA A 85 -3.72 8.07 -20.77
CA ALA A 85 -4.85 8.39 -21.62
C ALA A 85 -6.13 8.69 -20.82
N HIS A 86 -6.13 8.40 -19.51
CA HIS A 86 -7.31 8.39 -18.65
C HIS A 86 -7.38 9.57 -17.67
N GLU A 87 -6.26 9.88 -17.02
CA GLU A 87 -6.15 10.89 -15.98
C GLU A 87 -5.23 12.05 -16.40
N PRO A 88 -5.46 13.28 -15.89
CA PRO A 88 -4.61 14.42 -16.22
C PRO A 88 -3.21 14.25 -15.61
N TRP A 89 -2.22 14.93 -16.19
CA TRP A 89 -0.89 15.05 -15.58
C TRP A 89 -0.98 15.62 -14.17
N SER A 90 -0.19 15.07 -13.26
CA SER A 90 -0.18 15.51 -11.86
C SER A 90 0.42 16.91 -11.71
N ARG A 91 -0.21 17.73 -10.86
CA ARG A 91 0.34 19.04 -10.48
C ARG A 91 1.69 18.92 -9.76
N PHE A 92 1.98 17.79 -9.16
CA PHE A 92 3.24 17.55 -8.45
C PHE A 92 4.46 17.50 -9.39
N LEU A 93 4.24 17.49 -10.71
CA LEU A 93 5.30 17.64 -11.72
C LEU A 93 5.53 19.11 -12.11
N THR A 94 4.45 19.85 -12.37
CA THR A 94 4.54 21.16 -13.03
C THR A 94 3.92 22.30 -12.22
N GLY A 95 3.36 22.01 -11.04
CA GLY A 95 2.57 22.93 -10.24
C GLY A 95 1.12 23.08 -10.70
N THR A 96 0.77 22.62 -11.91
CA THR A 96 -0.58 22.75 -12.48
C THR A 96 -1.06 21.38 -12.99
N GLN A 97 -2.20 20.90 -12.46
CA GLN A 97 -2.78 19.63 -12.90
C GLN A 97 -3.24 19.73 -14.37
N GLY A 98 -2.84 18.74 -15.16
CA GLY A 98 -3.14 18.66 -16.60
C GLY A 98 -2.08 19.30 -17.51
N LYS A 99 -1.09 20.03 -16.97
CA LYS A 99 0.03 20.56 -17.75
C LYS A 99 1.05 19.46 -18.02
N ASP A 100 1.32 19.19 -19.29
CA ASP A 100 2.30 18.19 -19.75
C ASP A 100 3.72 18.60 -19.32
N PRO A 101 4.48 17.74 -18.62
CA PRO A 101 5.87 18.00 -18.25
C PRO A 101 6.87 17.82 -19.41
N GLY A 102 6.41 17.35 -20.59
CA GLY A 102 7.23 17.10 -21.78
C GLY A 102 7.99 15.76 -21.78
N TRP A 103 7.84 14.93 -20.76
CA TRP A 103 8.48 13.62 -20.63
C TRP A 103 7.62 12.67 -19.80
N ASP A 104 7.98 11.38 -19.74
CA ASP A 104 7.29 10.37 -18.96
C ASP A 104 8.13 9.92 -17.76
N PRO A 105 7.81 10.39 -16.54
CA PRO A 105 8.55 10.03 -15.34
C PRO A 105 8.55 8.53 -15.02
N LEU A 106 7.43 7.82 -15.24
CA LEU A 106 7.36 6.39 -14.96
C LEU A 106 8.22 5.57 -15.92
N GLU A 107 8.16 5.86 -17.23
CA GLU A 107 9.00 5.20 -18.23
C GLU A 107 10.47 5.38 -17.91
N TRP A 108 10.86 6.62 -17.57
CA TRP A 108 12.23 6.94 -17.20
C TRP A 108 12.66 6.21 -15.91
N MET A 109 11.82 6.19 -14.87
CA MET A 109 12.11 5.51 -13.59
C MET A 109 12.25 4.00 -13.76
N VAL A 110 11.43 3.36 -14.57
CA VAL A 110 11.57 1.93 -14.92
C VAL A 110 12.97 1.68 -15.52
N LYS A 111 13.31 2.42 -16.56
CA LYS A 111 14.60 2.29 -17.25
C LYS A 111 15.79 2.48 -16.29
N GLU A 112 15.78 3.54 -15.50
CA GLU A 112 16.89 3.90 -14.61
C GLU A 112 17.00 2.96 -13.39
N SER A 113 15.89 2.43 -12.88
CA SER A 113 15.90 1.42 -11.83
C SER A 113 16.47 0.10 -12.34
N HIS A 114 16.00 -0.38 -13.50
CA HIS A 114 16.47 -1.61 -14.13
C HIS A 114 17.96 -1.53 -14.52
N ALA A 115 18.43 -0.38 -15.02
CA ALA A 115 19.84 -0.16 -15.32
C ALA A 115 20.77 -0.32 -14.09
N ARG A 116 20.19 -0.17 -12.88
CA ARG A 116 20.89 -0.37 -11.60
C ARG A 116 20.62 -1.72 -10.95
N GLY A 117 19.85 -2.60 -11.63
CA GLY A 117 19.41 -3.89 -11.07
C GLY A 117 18.47 -3.77 -9.89
N MET A 118 17.61 -2.74 -9.89
CA MET A 118 16.54 -2.54 -8.91
C MET A 118 15.18 -2.76 -9.56
N GLU A 119 14.28 -3.45 -8.86
CA GLU A 119 12.86 -3.55 -9.25
C GLU A 119 12.19 -2.17 -9.15
N LEU A 120 11.19 -1.92 -10.02
CA LEU A 120 10.30 -0.77 -9.88
C LEU A 120 8.86 -1.22 -9.63
N HIS A 121 8.29 -0.74 -8.52
CA HIS A 121 6.90 -0.93 -8.14
C HIS A 121 6.14 0.38 -8.29
N ALA A 122 5.13 0.40 -9.15
CA ALA A 122 4.28 1.58 -9.34
C ALA A 122 3.28 1.71 -8.19
N TRP A 123 3.39 2.79 -7.42
CA TRP A 123 2.52 3.05 -6.27
C TRP A 123 1.43 4.06 -6.61
N ILE A 124 0.19 3.71 -6.28
CA ILE A 124 -0.97 4.60 -6.40
C ILE A 124 -1.69 4.79 -5.05
N ASN A 125 -2.30 5.96 -4.88
CA ASN A 125 -3.36 6.16 -3.90
C ASN A 125 -4.70 5.90 -4.59
N PRO A 126 -5.45 4.84 -4.22
CA PRO A 126 -6.61 4.44 -5.01
C PRO A 126 -7.78 5.43 -4.91
N TYR A 127 -8.12 5.91 -3.71
CA TYR A 127 -9.34 6.69 -3.50
C TYR A 127 -9.14 8.20 -3.33
N ARG A 128 -7.91 8.66 -3.09
CA ARG A 128 -7.70 10.09 -2.94
C ARG A 128 -7.82 10.82 -4.29
N ALA A 129 -8.70 11.82 -4.36
CA ALA A 129 -8.95 12.63 -5.55
C ALA A 129 -8.46 14.06 -5.41
N ARG A 130 -8.28 14.56 -4.18
CA ARG A 130 -7.72 15.87 -3.88
C ARG A 130 -7.18 15.92 -2.46
N THR A 131 -5.96 16.41 -2.28
CA THR A 131 -5.38 16.71 -0.96
C THR A 131 -5.85 18.09 -0.44
N LYS A 132 -5.55 18.39 0.83
CA LYS A 132 -5.86 19.71 1.44
C LYS A 132 -5.15 20.86 0.74
N SER A 133 -4.00 20.63 0.12
CA SER A 133 -3.18 21.66 -0.52
C SER A 133 -3.62 21.98 -1.96
N THR A 134 -4.43 21.14 -2.58
CA THR A 134 -4.86 21.34 -3.98
C THR A 134 -6.03 22.30 -4.06
N ARG A 135 -5.84 23.42 -4.77
CA ARG A 135 -6.85 24.48 -4.95
C ARG A 135 -7.76 24.19 -6.14
N THR A 136 -7.18 23.86 -7.29
CA THR A 136 -7.88 23.71 -8.56
C THR A 136 -7.60 22.37 -9.17
N LEU A 137 -8.64 21.66 -9.60
CA LEU A 137 -8.56 20.42 -10.36
C LEU A 137 -8.74 20.71 -11.86
N SER A 138 -8.01 19.98 -12.70
CA SER A 138 -8.14 20.04 -14.16
C SER A 138 -9.56 19.66 -14.59
N GLU A 139 -10.06 20.28 -15.69
CA GLU A 139 -11.33 19.93 -16.31
C GLU A 139 -11.36 18.45 -16.78
N LYS A 140 -10.19 17.84 -17.01
CA LYS A 140 -10.06 16.43 -17.34
C LYS A 140 -10.17 15.50 -16.14
N HIS A 141 -10.14 16.03 -14.91
CA HIS A 141 -10.22 15.22 -13.69
C HIS A 141 -11.62 14.57 -13.55
N GLN A 142 -11.67 13.31 -13.08
CA GLN A 142 -12.92 12.56 -12.98
C GLN A 142 -14.00 13.27 -12.14
N SER A 143 -13.63 13.96 -11.07
CA SER A 143 -14.59 14.70 -10.25
C SER A 143 -15.23 15.90 -10.95
N ARG A 144 -14.64 16.39 -12.04
CA ARG A 144 -15.25 17.44 -12.87
C ARG A 144 -16.28 16.85 -13.85
N LYS A 145 -16.07 15.62 -14.28
CA LYS A 145 -16.96 14.88 -15.19
C LYS A 145 -18.10 14.17 -14.45
N HIS A 146 -17.83 13.66 -13.27
CA HIS A 146 -18.73 12.83 -12.48
C HIS A 146 -18.71 13.22 -11.01
N PRO A 147 -19.12 14.46 -10.63
CA PRO A 147 -19.04 14.94 -9.25
C PRO A 147 -19.83 14.06 -8.25
N GLU A 148 -20.90 13.42 -8.71
CA GLU A 148 -21.76 12.53 -7.92
C GLU A 148 -21.03 11.26 -7.41
N ARG A 149 -19.86 10.94 -7.96
CA ARG A 149 -19.05 9.77 -7.58
C ARG A 149 -18.06 10.07 -6.46
N PHE A 150 -18.05 11.30 -5.94
CA PHE A 150 -17.04 11.76 -4.98
C PHE A 150 -17.67 12.22 -3.69
N ILE A 151 -16.91 12.07 -2.60
CA ILE A 151 -17.28 12.54 -1.27
C ILE A 151 -16.21 13.49 -0.75
N SER A 152 -16.63 14.66 -0.32
CA SER A 152 -15.76 15.62 0.37
C SER A 152 -15.62 15.27 1.84
N TYR A 153 -14.40 15.28 2.37
CA TYR A 153 -14.12 15.04 3.77
C TYR A 153 -12.90 15.85 4.22
N ASP A 154 -13.06 16.65 5.27
CA ASP A 154 -12.01 17.47 5.86
C ASP A 154 -11.15 18.23 4.82
N THR A 155 -11.80 18.97 3.92
CA THR A 155 -11.18 19.74 2.82
C THR A 155 -10.52 18.92 1.72
N GLN A 156 -10.54 17.60 1.83
CA GLN A 156 -10.08 16.66 0.81
C GLN A 156 -11.27 16.13 -0.02
N LEU A 157 -10.97 15.48 -1.13
CA LEU A 157 -11.95 14.81 -1.98
C LEU A 157 -11.54 13.37 -2.20
N PHE A 158 -12.50 12.46 -2.11
CA PHE A 158 -12.29 11.02 -2.28
C PHE A 158 -13.23 10.45 -3.34
N PHE A 159 -12.74 9.53 -4.14
CA PHE A 159 -13.61 8.61 -4.85
C PHE A 159 -14.44 7.83 -3.84
N ASN A 160 -15.75 7.77 -4.00
CA ASN A 160 -16.62 7.01 -3.11
C ASN A 160 -16.34 5.51 -3.24
N PRO A 161 -15.85 4.82 -2.19
CA PRO A 161 -15.46 3.41 -2.27
C PRO A 161 -16.62 2.46 -2.53
N SER A 162 -17.86 2.89 -2.22
CA SER A 162 -19.05 2.05 -2.37
C SER A 162 -19.51 1.88 -3.82
N LEU A 163 -19.05 2.75 -4.73
CA LEU A 163 -19.48 2.74 -6.13
C LEU A 163 -18.66 1.78 -6.98
N GLN A 164 -19.35 0.91 -7.74
CA GLN A 164 -18.71 -0.02 -8.67
C GLN A 164 -17.95 0.75 -9.77
N GLU A 165 -18.52 1.83 -10.27
CA GLU A 165 -17.95 2.66 -11.33
C GLU A 165 -16.59 3.24 -10.93
N ASN A 166 -16.40 3.54 -9.65
CA ASN A 166 -15.11 4.01 -9.14
C ASN A 166 -14.09 2.88 -9.04
N ARG A 167 -14.51 1.68 -8.63
CA ARG A 167 -13.63 0.50 -8.64
C ARG A 167 -13.20 0.14 -10.06
N ASP A 168 -14.13 0.17 -11.01
CA ASP A 168 -13.86 -0.10 -12.44
C ASP A 168 -12.89 0.93 -13.01
N TRP A 169 -13.10 2.22 -12.67
CA TRP A 169 -12.18 3.28 -13.07
C TRP A 169 -10.77 3.06 -12.53
N ILE A 170 -10.64 2.79 -11.24
CA ILE A 170 -9.34 2.52 -10.62
C ILE A 170 -8.66 1.31 -11.25
N CYS A 171 -9.41 0.23 -11.51
CA CYS A 171 -8.88 -0.95 -12.19
C CYS A 171 -8.48 -0.68 -13.65
N THR A 172 -9.16 0.24 -14.34
CA THR A 172 -8.73 0.72 -15.67
C THR A 172 -7.34 1.39 -15.59
N ILE A 173 -7.10 2.20 -14.56
CA ILE A 173 -5.79 2.82 -14.32
C ILE A 173 -4.72 1.77 -13.99
N VAL A 174 -5.04 0.79 -13.14
CA VAL A 174 -4.14 -0.35 -12.85
C VAL A 174 -3.76 -1.09 -14.13
N LYS A 175 -4.74 -1.42 -14.96
CA LYS A 175 -4.52 -2.08 -16.25
C LYS A 175 -3.66 -1.24 -17.19
N ASP A 176 -3.90 0.07 -17.29
CA ASP A 176 -3.11 0.99 -18.12
C ASP A 176 -1.63 0.97 -17.71
N ILE A 177 -1.34 1.10 -16.41
CA ILE A 177 0.02 1.07 -15.89
C ILE A 177 0.67 -0.28 -16.16
N VAL A 178 0.06 -1.36 -15.71
CA VAL A 178 0.64 -2.72 -15.78
C VAL A 178 0.85 -3.17 -17.22
N SER A 179 -0.09 -2.86 -18.14
CA SER A 179 0.03 -3.29 -19.55
C SER A 179 1.15 -2.57 -20.30
N ARG A 180 1.32 -1.27 -20.04
CA ARG A 180 2.18 -0.40 -20.88
C ARG A 180 3.60 -0.26 -20.36
N TYR A 181 3.81 -0.36 -19.05
CA TYR A 181 5.13 -0.19 -18.45
C TYR A 181 5.69 -1.54 -17.99
N ASP A 182 7.01 -1.65 -18.01
CA ASP A 182 7.72 -2.84 -17.53
C ASP A 182 7.97 -2.73 -16.01
N VAL A 183 6.88 -2.59 -15.26
CA VAL A 183 6.93 -2.57 -13.80
C VAL A 183 7.05 -3.98 -13.25
N ASP A 184 7.86 -4.17 -12.20
CA ASP A 184 8.03 -5.45 -11.50
C ASP A 184 6.93 -5.66 -10.47
N GLY A 185 6.36 -4.57 -9.96
CA GLY A 185 5.29 -4.58 -8.99
C GLY A 185 4.31 -3.43 -9.15
N PHE A 186 3.12 -3.67 -8.60
CA PHE A 186 2.08 -2.69 -8.39
C PHE A 186 1.83 -2.56 -6.89
N HIS A 187 1.73 -1.35 -6.37
CA HIS A 187 1.68 -1.09 -4.94
C HIS A 187 0.58 -0.10 -4.56
N ILE A 188 -0.05 -0.35 -3.43
CA ILE A 188 -0.99 0.59 -2.78
C ILE A 188 -0.59 0.80 -1.33
N ASP A 189 -0.93 1.97 -0.79
CA ASP A 189 -0.72 2.30 0.62
C ASP A 189 -1.99 2.05 1.47
N ASP A 190 -2.12 2.76 2.58
CA ASP A 190 -3.19 2.64 3.56
C ASP A 190 -4.34 3.64 3.37
N TYR A 191 -4.31 4.48 2.33
CA TYR A 191 -5.34 5.50 2.08
C TYR A 191 -6.57 4.91 1.37
N PHE A 192 -7.37 4.12 2.12
CA PHE A 192 -8.65 3.59 1.67
C PHE A 192 -9.79 4.55 2.02
N TYR A 193 -10.43 4.40 3.17
CA TYR A 193 -11.23 5.46 3.75
C TYR A 193 -10.31 6.53 4.38
N PRO A 194 -10.76 7.79 4.49
CA PRO A 194 -9.90 8.83 5.05
C PRO A 194 -9.59 8.59 6.53
N TYR A 195 -8.41 9.03 6.94
CA TYR A 195 -8.06 9.08 8.35
C TYR A 195 -9.10 9.88 9.15
N PRO A 196 -9.51 9.43 10.33
CA PRO A 196 -10.47 10.16 11.16
C PRO A 196 -10.00 11.59 11.45
N ALA A 197 -10.87 12.56 11.24
CA ALA A 197 -10.61 13.97 11.50
C ALA A 197 -11.65 14.50 12.50
N GLY A 198 -11.24 14.71 13.72
CA GLY A 198 -11.93 15.37 14.83
C GLY A 198 -13.46 15.53 14.72
N GLY A 199 -14.24 14.49 15.02
CA GLY A 199 -15.70 14.52 15.01
C GLY A 199 -16.37 14.57 13.62
N LYS A 200 -15.61 14.66 12.53
CA LYS A 200 -16.18 14.62 11.17
C LYS A 200 -16.56 13.20 10.77
N GLN A 201 -17.65 13.08 10.04
CA GLN A 201 -18.12 11.81 9.48
C GLN A 201 -17.90 11.79 7.97
N PHE A 202 -17.48 10.64 7.44
CA PHE A 202 -17.46 10.41 6.00
C PHE A 202 -18.91 10.19 5.53
N ASP A 203 -19.38 11.04 4.60
CA ASP A 203 -20.80 11.12 4.23
C ASP A 203 -21.18 10.04 3.21
N ASP A 204 -21.19 8.79 3.65
CA ASP A 204 -21.61 7.63 2.85
C ASP A 204 -22.92 6.98 3.33
N GLU A 205 -23.64 7.62 4.28
CA GLU A 205 -24.85 7.06 4.90
C GLU A 205 -25.95 6.77 3.87
N ALA A 206 -26.20 7.70 2.96
CA ALA A 206 -27.22 7.52 1.92
C ALA A 206 -26.89 6.36 0.99
N PHE A 207 -25.60 6.15 0.69
CA PHE A 207 -25.13 5.01 -0.13
C PHE A 207 -25.30 3.69 0.61
N TYR A 208 -24.97 3.66 1.91
CA TYR A 208 -25.16 2.49 2.76
C TYR A 208 -26.64 2.07 2.82
N ARG A 209 -27.54 3.01 3.10
CA ARG A 209 -29.00 2.72 3.17
C ARG A 209 -29.56 2.23 1.83
N ARG A 210 -29.07 2.75 0.73
CA ARG A 210 -29.53 2.38 -0.62
C ARG A 210 -29.08 0.99 -1.04
N ASN A 211 -27.85 0.59 -0.66
CA ASN A 211 -27.25 -0.67 -1.09
C ASN A 211 -26.23 -1.20 -0.07
N ASN A 212 -26.73 -1.66 1.08
CA ASN A 212 -25.92 -2.31 2.09
C ASN A 212 -25.57 -3.78 1.77
N ARG A 213 -26.13 -4.32 0.69
CA ARG A 213 -25.91 -5.72 0.27
C ARG A 213 -26.22 -6.76 1.35
N GLY A 214 -27.17 -6.47 2.26
CA GLY A 214 -27.49 -7.32 3.40
C GLY A 214 -26.52 -7.25 4.58
N ILE A 215 -25.51 -6.39 4.52
CA ILE A 215 -24.53 -6.20 5.59
C ILE A 215 -25.08 -5.18 6.59
N ALA A 216 -25.43 -5.65 7.78
CA ALA A 216 -26.10 -4.83 8.81
C ALA A 216 -25.14 -3.84 9.50
N ASN A 217 -23.85 -4.19 9.64
CA ASN A 217 -22.86 -3.33 10.25
C ASN A 217 -22.21 -2.44 9.18
N LYS A 218 -22.26 -1.12 9.37
CA LYS A 218 -21.71 -0.16 8.41
C LYS A 218 -20.18 -0.25 8.28
N GLY A 219 -19.46 -0.58 9.35
CA GLY A 219 -18.01 -0.80 9.30
C GLY A 219 -17.66 -2.02 8.43
N ASP A 220 -18.43 -3.11 8.57
CA ASP A 220 -18.26 -4.31 7.72
C ASP A 220 -18.59 -4.00 6.26
N TRP A 221 -19.62 -3.19 6.01
CA TRP A 221 -19.95 -2.74 4.65
C TRP A 221 -18.83 -1.88 4.04
N ARG A 222 -18.18 -1.02 4.82
CA ARG A 222 -17.01 -0.26 4.36
C ARG A 222 -15.84 -1.18 4.04
N ARG A 223 -15.55 -2.17 4.89
CA ARG A 223 -14.53 -3.20 4.62
C ARG A 223 -14.84 -4.00 3.37
N ASP A 224 -16.10 -4.41 3.18
CA ASP A 224 -16.51 -5.10 1.94
C ASP A 224 -16.30 -4.23 0.69
N ASN A 225 -16.51 -2.91 0.77
CA ASN A 225 -16.20 -2.00 -0.34
C ASN A 225 -14.70 -2.01 -0.70
N VAL A 226 -13.83 -1.98 0.30
CA VAL A 226 -12.38 -2.04 0.10
C VAL A 226 -11.96 -3.42 -0.39
N ASN A 227 -12.46 -4.51 0.23
CA ASN A 227 -12.17 -5.89 -0.19
C ASN A 227 -12.51 -6.12 -1.67
N ARG A 228 -13.64 -5.59 -2.14
CA ARG A 228 -14.04 -5.65 -3.56
C ARG A 228 -13.04 -4.95 -4.48
N LEU A 229 -12.50 -3.80 -4.07
CA LEU A 229 -11.46 -3.14 -4.85
C LEU A 229 -10.19 -3.98 -4.92
N ILE A 230 -9.70 -4.47 -3.76
CA ILE A 230 -8.48 -5.26 -3.69
C ILE A 230 -8.59 -6.53 -4.52
N TRP A 231 -9.71 -7.26 -4.41
CA TRP A 231 -10.01 -8.40 -5.25
C TRP A 231 -9.97 -8.05 -6.75
N GLN A 232 -10.64 -6.96 -7.14
CA GLN A 232 -10.70 -6.54 -8.54
C GLN A 232 -9.33 -6.09 -9.07
N MET A 233 -8.52 -5.40 -8.26
CA MET A 233 -7.14 -5.06 -8.58
C MET A 233 -6.28 -6.31 -8.76
N HIS A 234 -6.34 -7.26 -7.81
CA HIS A 234 -5.65 -8.55 -7.92
C HIS A 234 -5.96 -9.23 -9.26
N LYS A 235 -7.25 -9.39 -9.57
CA LYS A 235 -7.69 -9.98 -10.84
C LYS A 235 -7.14 -9.21 -12.04
N THR A 236 -7.23 -7.87 -12.01
CA THR A 236 -6.73 -7.01 -13.09
C THR A 236 -5.24 -7.19 -13.34
N VAL A 237 -4.42 -7.21 -12.28
CA VAL A 237 -2.97 -7.43 -12.41
C VAL A 237 -2.68 -8.82 -12.96
N ARG A 238 -3.31 -9.87 -12.42
CA ARG A 238 -3.12 -11.26 -12.86
C ARG A 238 -3.50 -11.52 -14.30
N GLU A 239 -4.61 -10.93 -14.75
CA GLU A 239 -5.08 -11.07 -16.13
C GLU A 239 -4.24 -10.25 -17.13
N THR A 240 -3.56 -9.18 -16.66
CA THR A 240 -2.75 -8.31 -17.51
C THR A 240 -1.33 -8.81 -17.65
N LYS A 241 -0.61 -8.98 -16.52
CA LYS A 241 0.75 -9.53 -16.44
C LYS A 241 0.88 -10.35 -15.15
N PRO A 242 0.72 -11.68 -15.20
CA PRO A 242 0.67 -12.53 -14.01
C PRO A 242 1.96 -12.57 -13.18
N TRP A 243 3.09 -12.12 -13.73
CA TRP A 243 4.38 -12.03 -13.04
C TRP A 243 4.57 -10.72 -12.27
N VAL A 244 3.76 -9.68 -12.51
CA VAL A 244 3.81 -8.43 -11.77
C VAL A 244 3.27 -8.66 -10.36
N LYS A 245 4.06 -8.32 -9.35
CA LYS A 245 3.68 -8.47 -7.94
C LYS A 245 2.64 -7.41 -7.56
N PHE A 246 1.67 -7.78 -6.75
CA PHE A 246 0.74 -6.82 -6.15
C PHE A 246 0.97 -6.75 -4.64
N GLY A 247 1.36 -5.58 -4.13
CA GLY A 247 1.69 -5.35 -2.74
C GLY A 247 0.89 -4.25 -2.07
N VAL A 248 0.89 -4.29 -0.74
CA VAL A 248 0.22 -3.29 0.10
C VAL A 248 1.11 -2.86 1.26
N SER A 249 1.09 -1.57 1.59
CA SER A 249 1.67 -1.05 2.84
C SER A 249 0.54 -0.47 3.73
N PRO A 250 -0.08 -1.32 4.56
CA PRO A 250 -1.15 -0.90 5.45
C PRO A 250 -0.61 -0.10 6.64
N PHE A 251 -1.50 0.60 7.34
CA PHE A 251 -1.17 1.20 8.64
C PHE A 251 -0.62 0.14 9.60
N GLY A 252 0.42 0.49 10.37
CA GLY A 252 1.21 -0.46 11.16
C GLY A 252 0.45 -1.24 12.24
N ILE A 253 -0.60 -0.65 12.83
CA ILE A 253 -1.49 -1.35 13.76
C ILE A 253 -2.68 -1.92 12.99
N TYR A 254 -2.80 -3.25 12.93
CA TYR A 254 -3.99 -3.88 12.35
C TYR A 254 -5.21 -3.69 13.24
N ARG A 255 -5.15 -4.20 14.49
CA ARG A 255 -6.13 -3.98 15.57
C ARG A 255 -5.41 -3.99 16.93
N ASN A 256 -5.91 -3.20 17.86
CA ASN A 256 -5.42 -3.20 19.24
C ASN A 256 -5.98 -4.40 20.02
N ALA A 257 -5.27 -4.88 21.04
CA ALA A 257 -5.74 -5.93 21.94
C ALA A 257 -7.04 -5.53 22.70
N ALA A 258 -7.24 -4.24 22.93
CA ALA A 258 -8.49 -3.73 23.49
C ALA A 258 -9.71 -3.86 22.55
N SER A 259 -9.49 -3.96 21.24
CA SER A 259 -10.54 -4.11 20.21
C SER A 259 -10.85 -5.57 19.90
N THR A 260 -9.87 -6.47 20.06
CA THR A 260 -10.01 -7.90 19.82
C THR A 260 -8.92 -8.69 20.54
N PRO A 261 -9.22 -9.91 21.04
CA PRO A 261 -8.21 -10.76 21.68
C PRO A 261 -7.00 -11.11 20.79
N GLN A 262 -7.17 -11.05 19.46
CA GLN A 262 -6.10 -11.32 18.49
C GLN A 262 -5.32 -10.05 18.10
N GLY A 263 -5.65 -8.89 18.68
CA GLY A 263 -4.97 -7.63 18.41
C GLY A 263 -3.57 -7.55 19.03
N SER A 264 -2.76 -6.62 18.55
CA SER A 264 -1.47 -6.31 19.13
C SER A 264 -1.62 -5.51 20.44
N ASP A 265 -0.65 -5.62 21.34
CA ASP A 265 -0.60 -4.79 22.55
C ASP A 265 -0.18 -3.36 22.19
N THR A 266 -1.12 -2.65 21.60
CA THR A 266 -0.95 -1.30 21.07
C THR A 266 -2.17 -0.44 21.40
N LYS A 267 -2.02 0.88 21.23
CA LYS A 267 -3.07 1.89 21.43
C LYS A 267 -2.96 2.92 20.31
N GLY A 268 -3.98 3.06 19.50
CA GLY A 268 -3.97 4.03 18.41
C GLY A 268 -4.93 3.70 17.30
N LEU A 269 -4.80 4.41 16.19
CA LEU A 269 -5.57 4.18 14.97
C LEU A 269 -5.31 2.77 14.44
N GLN A 270 -6.33 2.15 13.89
CA GLN A 270 -6.32 0.75 13.47
C GLN A 270 -6.66 0.63 11.98
N SER A 271 -5.89 -0.18 11.28
CA SER A 271 -6.13 -0.46 9.85
C SER A 271 -7.55 -1.02 9.62
N TYR A 272 -7.94 -2.02 10.41
CA TYR A 272 -9.22 -2.72 10.27
C TYR A 272 -10.43 -1.87 10.70
N ASP A 273 -10.37 -1.23 11.87
CA ASP A 273 -11.54 -0.56 12.47
C ASP A 273 -11.70 0.88 11.96
N ASP A 274 -10.61 1.61 11.74
CA ASP A 274 -10.64 3.04 11.42
C ASP A 274 -10.47 3.32 9.92
N LEU A 275 -9.65 2.52 9.22
CA LEU A 275 -9.39 2.67 7.78
C LEU A 275 -10.13 1.64 6.93
N TYR A 276 -10.85 0.71 7.59
CA TYR A 276 -11.65 -0.35 6.96
C TYR A 276 -10.86 -1.25 6.01
N ALA A 277 -9.59 -1.51 6.35
CA ALA A 277 -8.66 -2.33 5.58
C ALA A 277 -8.45 -3.70 6.25
N ASP A 278 -9.05 -4.75 5.69
CA ASP A 278 -8.94 -6.12 6.18
C ASP A 278 -7.76 -6.85 5.54
N VAL A 279 -6.56 -6.39 5.87
CA VAL A 279 -5.31 -6.84 5.24
C VAL A 279 -5.04 -8.32 5.49
N ILE A 280 -5.36 -8.83 6.68
CA ILE A 280 -5.18 -10.25 7.00
C ILE A 280 -6.07 -11.12 6.11
N HIS A 281 -7.30 -10.69 5.82
CA HIS A 281 -8.16 -11.37 4.85
C HIS A 281 -7.50 -11.40 3.46
N TRP A 282 -6.98 -10.27 2.96
CA TRP A 282 -6.35 -10.22 1.63
C TRP A 282 -5.11 -11.12 1.52
N ILE A 283 -4.33 -11.22 2.61
CA ILE A 283 -3.17 -12.11 2.70
C ILE A 283 -3.61 -13.58 2.64
N ASN A 284 -4.62 -13.94 3.44
CA ASN A 284 -5.12 -15.32 3.53
C ASN A 284 -5.77 -15.81 2.24
N GLU A 285 -6.52 -14.92 1.56
CA GLU A 285 -7.12 -15.21 0.25
C GLU A 285 -6.11 -15.17 -0.90
N GLY A 286 -4.88 -14.76 -0.65
CA GLY A 286 -3.83 -14.67 -1.67
C GLY A 286 -4.02 -13.56 -2.68
N TRP A 287 -4.77 -12.48 -2.32
CA TRP A 287 -5.03 -11.35 -3.21
C TRP A 287 -3.83 -10.40 -3.32
N VAL A 288 -2.95 -10.41 -2.35
CA VAL A 288 -1.70 -9.64 -2.37
C VAL A 288 -0.50 -10.60 -2.35
N ASP A 289 0.59 -10.22 -3.02
CA ASP A 289 1.82 -11.01 -3.08
C ASP A 289 2.77 -10.69 -1.95
N TYR A 290 2.72 -9.47 -1.41
CA TYR A 290 3.54 -9.02 -0.28
C TYR A 290 2.84 -7.94 0.52
N CYS A 291 3.24 -7.81 1.79
CA CYS A 291 2.74 -6.81 2.72
C CYS A 291 3.90 -6.11 3.40
N ILE A 292 3.83 -4.77 3.49
CA ILE A 292 4.83 -3.93 4.15
C ILE A 292 4.11 -3.01 5.15
N PRO A 293 3.84 -3.47 6.37
CA PRO A 293 3.16 -2.64 7.37
C PRO A 293 3.98 -1.40 7.71
N GLN A 294 3.33 -0.25 7.81
CA GLN A 294 3.96 1.04 8.12
C GLN A 294 4.26 1.15 9.62
N VAL A 295 5.34 0.50 10.06
CA VAL A 295 5.78 0.51 11.45
C VAL A 295 6.83 1.60 11.64
N TYR A 296 6.38 2.85 11.84
CA TYR A 296 7.24 4.05 11.92
C TYR A 296 7.64 4.44 13.34
N TRP A 297 7.35 3.61 14.32
CA TRP A 297 7.65 3.90 15.73
C TRP A 297 8.96 3.23 16.16
N GLU A 298 9.57 3.78 17.19
CA GLU A 298 10.79 3.23 17.80
C GLU A 298 10.50 2.05 18.72
N ILE A 299 11.52 1.26 19.03
CA ILE A 299 11.45 0.23 20.07
C ILE A 299 11.20 0.91 21.41
N GLY A 300 10.23 0.42 22.18
CA GLY A 300 9.81 0.99 23.47
C GLY A 300 8.78 2.12 23.35
N HIS A 301 8.27 2.42 22.17
CA HIS A 301 7.19 3.40 22.01
C HIS A 301 5.91 2.93 22.71
N THR A 302 5.40 3.74 23.67
CA THR A 302 4.33 3.34 24.61
C THR A 302 3.00 2.96 23.98
N ALA A 303 2.68 3.45 22.80
CA ALA A 303 1.42 3.20 22.12
C ALA A 303 1.55 2.23 20.93
N ALA A 304 2.74 2.08 20.35
CA ALA A 304 2.94 1.31 19.14
C ALA A 304 4.41 0.86 19.04
N ASP A 305 4.84 0.01 19.97
CA ASP A 305 6.21 -0.49 20.02
C ASP A 305 6.56 -1.27 18.75
N TYR A 306 7.70 -0.94 18.13
CA TYR A 306 8.20 -1.56 16.91
C TYR A 306 8.29 -3.09 17.02
N GLU A 307 8.94 -3.57 18.08
CA GLU A 307 9.18 -5.01 18.28
C GLU A 307 7.85 -5.78 18.44
N THR A 308 6.93 -5.21 19.21
CA THR A 308 5.57 -5.76 19.40
C THR A 308 4.84 -5.89 18.07
N LEU A 309 4.88 -4.84 17.23
CA LEU A 309 4.21 -4.84 15.93
C LEU A 309 4.85 -5.81 14.94
N VAL A 310 6.18 -5.82 14.83
CA VAL A 310 6.89 -6.76 13.93
C VAL A 310 6.61 -8.21 14.30
N LYS A 311 6.63 -8.55 15.59
CA LYS A 311 6.28 -9.89 16.08
C LYS A 311 4.84 -10.25 15.76
N TRP A 312 3.91 -9.31 15.98
CA TRP A 312 2.51 -9.53 15.69
C TRP A 312 2.27 -9.80 14.19
N TRP A 313 2.82 -8.97 13.31
CA TRP A 313 2.69 -9.14 11.86
C TRP A 313 3.33 -10.46 11.39
N ALA A 314 4.51 -10.82 11.90
CA ALA A 314 5.19 -12.08 11.56
C ALA A 314 4.34 -13.32 11.90
N GLN A 315 3.56 -13.25 12.99
CA GLN A 315 2.68 -14.34 13.40
C GLN A 315 1.39 -14.44 12.55
N HIS A 316 0.86 -13.31 12.08
CA HIS A 316 -0.46 -13.24 11.44
C HIS A 316 -0.40 -13.12 9.92
N ALA A 317 0.73 -12.73 9.35
CA ALA A 317 0.92 -12.56 7.90
C ALA A 317 1.82 -13.64 7.28
N SER A 318 1.93 -14.83 7.90
CA SER A 318 2.87 -15.88 7.52
C SER A 318 2.63 -16.50 6.13
N ASN A 319 1.44 -16.32 5.55
CA ASN A 319 1.08 -16.88 4.25
C ASN A 319 1.62 -16.10 3.05
N ARG A 320 2.20 -14.91 3.27
CA ARG A 320 2.81 -14.05 2.24
C ARG A 320 4.08 -13.39 2.76
N PRO A 321 5.02 -13.02 1.88
CA PRO A 321 6.19 -12.25 2.26
C PRO A 321 5.79 -10.97 3.01
N LEU A 322 6.38 -10.80 4.19
CA LEU A 322 6.30 -9.62 5.03
C LEU A 322 7.65 -8.90 4.92
N TYR A 323 7.65 -7.60 4.61
CA TYR A 323 8.85 -6.81 4.43
C TYR A 323 8.87 -5.59 5.36
#